data_17bc8361f052878bfbd5c643bcf332a9
#
_entry.id   17bc8361f052878bfbd5c643bcf332a9
#
_cell.length_a   1.000
_cell.length_b   1.000
_cell.length_c   1.000
_cell.angle_alpha   90.00
_cell.angle_beta   90.00
_cell.angle_gamma   90.00
#
_symmetry.space_group_name_H-M   'P 1'
#
loop_
_entity.id
_entity.type
_entity.pdbx_description
1 polymer ?
#
loop_
_entity_poly.entity_id
_entity_poly.type
_entity_poly.pdbx_seq_one_letter_code
_entity_poly.pdbx_strand_id
1 'polypeptide(L)'
;GKGIEYVSAYHYLDDARYARQMIGSRKDTTSRKMMVNRMRQKGLSDEVIQEAMEEADWTDEMGLTREIRRRFSSAEQIESLTDKDRQKLIQSLMRKGYGYSDIQHVIRHLDELEEGTIWN
;
A
#
# COMPACT_ATOMS: atom_id res chain seq x y z
N GLY A 1 -1.68 11.49 34.65
CA GLY A 1 -1.92 12.81 35.08
C GLY A 1 -1.66 13.85 34.02
N LYS A 2 -1.73 15.08 34.43
CA LYS A 2 -1.55 16.20 33.50
C LYS A 2 -0.17 16.21 32.86
N GLY A 3 0.87 15.84 33.60
CA GLY A 3 2.21 15.76 33.06
C GLY A 3 2.35 14.72 31.97
N ILE A 4 1.67 13.61 32.14
CA ILE A 4 1.68 12.55 31.14
C ILE A 4 0.96 13.00 29.87
N GLU A 5 -0.17 13.67 30.02
CA GLU A 5 -0.92 14.18 28.89
C GLU A 5 -0.11 15.19 28.09
N TYR A 6 0.59 16.06 28.77
CA TYR A 6 1.42 17.07 28.12
C TYR A 6 2.57 16.42 27.33
N VAL A 7 3.24 15.45 27.93
CA VAL A 7 4.32 14.73 27.27
C VAL A 7 3.78 13.92 26.09
N SER A 8 2.61 13.32 26.25
CA SER A 8 1.98 12.56 25.16
C SER A 8 1.67 13.45 23.97
N ALA A 9 1.18 14.67 24.21
CA ALA A 9 0.90 15.60 23.12
C ALA A 9 2.16 15.98 22.35
N TYR A 10 3.25 16.17 23.05
CA TYR A 10 4.53 16.50 22.43
C TYR A 10 5.03 15.32 21.58
N HIS A 11 4.99 14.12 22.14
CA HIS A 11 5.37 12.91 21.40
C HIS A 11 4.45 12.68 20.20
N TYR A 12 3.19 13.01 20.35
CA TYR A 12 2.22 12.86 19.28
C TYR A 12 2.64 13.65 18.03
N LEU A 13 3.10 14.87 18.20
CA LEU A 13 3.52 15.70 17.08
C LEU A 13 4.76 15.14 16.39
N ASP A 14 5.72 14.64 17.15
CA ASP A 14 6.91 14.01 16.59
C ASP A 14 6.56 12.71 15.88
N ASP A 15 5.69 11.92 16.48
CA ASP A 15 5.25 10.64 15.89
C ASP A 15 4.48 10.88 14.61
N ALA A 16 3.65 11.91 14.56
CA ALA A 16 2.90 12.28 13.37
C ALA A 16 3.85 12.64 12.21
N ARG A 17 4.89 13.40 12.51
CA ARG A 17 5.91 13.76 11.53
C ARG A 17 6.65 12.53 11.02
N TYR A 18 7.03 11.64 11.94
CA TYR A 18 7.71 10.41 11.59
C TYR A 18 6.85 9.51 10.72
N ALA A 19 5.55 9.38 11.06
CA ALA A 19 4.62 8.61 10.27
C ALA A 19 4.51 9.14 8.84
N ARG A 20 4.42 10.46 8.69
CA ARG A 20 4.35 11.07 7.36
C ARG A 20 5.61 10.80 6.53
N GLN A 21 6.78 10.84 7.18
CA GLN A 21 8.03 10.54 6.50
C GLN A 21 8.10 9.08 6.03
N MET A 22 7.65 8.16 6.88
CA MET A 22 7.60 6.74 6.51
C MET A 22 6.71 6.52 5.30
N ILE A 23 5.53 7.12 5.32
CA ILE A 23 4.56 6.98 4.24
C ILE A 23 5.13 7.56 2.94
N GLY A 24 5.71 8.75 3.01
CA GLY A 24 6.24 9.43 1.83
C GLY A 24 7.31 8.64 1.11
N SER A 25 8.12 7.89 1.85
CA SER A 25 9.21 7.12 1.26
C SER A 25 8.77 5.78 0.67
N ARG A 26 7.56 5.30 0.99
CA ARG A 26 7.14 3.95 0.60
C ARG A 26 5.72 3.86 0.03
N LYS A 27 5.12 4.98 -0.26
CA LYS A 27 3.70 5.06 -0.62
C LYS A 27 3.29 4.15 -1.78
N ASP A 28 4.11 4.04 -2.79
CA ASP A 28 3.77 3.25 -3.98
C ASP A 28 4.54 1.94 -4.09
N THR A 29 5.22 1.52 -3.02
CA THR A 29 5.98 0.28 -3.02
C THR A 29 5.58 -0.68 -1.91
N THR A 30 4.68 -0.27 -1.04
CA THR A 30 4.29 -1.05 0.13
C THR A 30 2.77 -1.06 0.25
N SER A 31 2.19 -2.18 0.68
CA SER A 31 0.75 -2.25 0.93
C SER A 31 0.40 -1.47 2.20
N ARG A 32 -0.87 -1.04 2.29
CA ARG A 32 -1.39 -0.36 3.47
C ARG A 32 -1.16 -1.20 4.74
N LYS A 33 -1.49 -2.48 4.65
CA LYS A 33 -1.35 -3.39 5.79
C LYS A 33 0.09 -3.46 6.29
N MET A 34 1.04 -3.58 5.37
CA MET A 34 2.46 -3.63 5.72
C MET A 34 2.94 -2.32 6.31
N MET A 35 2.48 -1.20 5.77
CA MET A 35 2.87 0.11 6.29
C MET A 35 2.34 0.30 7.71
N VAL A 36 1.08 -0.05 7.95
CA VAL A 36 0.49 0.03 9.29
C VAL A 36 1.28 -0.83 10.27
N ASN A 37 1.63 -2.06 9.87
CA ASN A 37 2.40 -2.95 10.73
C ASN A 37 3.77 -2.37 11.05
N ARG A 38 4.43 -1.79 10.08
CA ARG A 38 5.75 -1.17 10.31
C ARG A 38 5.67 -0.01 11.28
N MET A 39 4.63 0.81 11.14
CA MET A 39 4.44 1.93 12.06
C MET A 39 4.15 1.44 13.48
N ARG A 40 3.37 0.37 13.62
CA ARG A 40 3.13 -0.23 14.93
C ARG A 40 4.42 -0.77 15.55
N GLN A 41 5.25 -1.40 14.74
CA GLN A 41 6.53 -1.92 15.21
C GLN A 41 7.46 -0.80 15.68
N LYS A 42 7.30 0.38 15.12
CA LYS A 42 8.06 1.56 15.55
C LYS A 42 7.48 2.22 16.79
N GLY A 43 6.38 1.70 17.32
CA GLY A 43 5.79 2.19 18.55
C GLY A 43 4.78 3.31 18.37
N LEU A 44 4.35 3.58 17.14
CA LEU A 44 3.35 4.60 16.89
C LEU A 44 1.97 4.11 17.33
N SER A 45 1.16 5.02 17.87
CA SER A 45 -0.18 4.69 18.31
C SER A 45 -1.11 4.49 17.11
N ASP A 46 -2.19 3.73 17.32
CA ASP A 46 -3.17 3.52 16.26
C ASP A 46 -3.79 4.84 15.79
N GLU A 47 -3.97 5.78 16.69
CA GLU A 47 -4.52 7.09 16.37
C GLU A 47 -3.60 7.87 15.43
N VAL A 48 -2.32 7.90 15.72
CA VAL A 48 -1.32 8.53 14.85
C VAL A 48 -1.28 7.85 13.48
N ILE A 49 -1.27 6.52 13.49
CA ILE A 49 -1.22 5.74 12.25
C ILE A 49 -2.43 6.04 11.38
N GLN A 50 -3.63 6.02 11.98
CA GLN A 50 -4.85 6.24 11.23
C GLN A 50 -4.89 7.64 10.62
N GLU A 51 -4.55 8.65 11.39
CA GLU A 51 -4.53 10.03 10.89
C GLU A 51 -3.53 10.20 9.74
N ALA A 52 -2.35 9.62 9.88
CA ALA A 52 -1.32 9.72 8.86
C ALA A 52 -1.75 9.03 7.57
N MET A 53 -2.39 7.86 7.67
CA MET A 53 -2.86 7.13 6.51
C MET A 53 -4.00 7.86 5.80
N GLU A 54 -4.91 8.45 6.56
CA GLU A 54 -6.00 9.25 5.99
C GLU A 54 -5.48 10.50 5.29
N GLU A 55 -4.55 11.20 5.91
CA GLU A 55 -3.93 12.39 5.34
C GLU A 55 -3.20 12.08 4.04
N ALA A 56 -2.55 10.92 3.98
CA ALA A 56 -1.81 10.50 2.79
C ALA A 56 -2.71 10.03 1.66
N ASP A 57 -3.99 9.82 1.93
CA ASP A 57 -4.95 9.28 0.96
C ASP A 57 -4.41 7.99 0.33
N TRP A 58 -3.96 7.08 1.19
CA TRP A 58 -3.30 5.85 0.76
C TRP A 58 -4.27 4.90 0.08
N THR A 59 -3.90 4.44 -1.11
CA THR A 59 -4.62 3.36 -1.78
C THR A 59 -3.61 2.28 -2.17
N ASP A 60 -4.02 1.03 -2.09
CA ASP A 60 -3.18 -0.10 -2.50
C ASP A 60 -3.12 -0.21 -4.02
N GLU A 61 -4.00 0.46 -4.73
CA GLU A 61 -4.03 0.44 -6.18
C GLU A 61 -2.71 0.88 -6.80
N MET A 62 -2.10 1.93 -6.27
CA MET A 62 -0.81 2.42 -6.77
C MET A 62 0.29 1.39 -6.63
N GLY A 63 0.40 0.79 -5.46
CA GLY A 63 1.41 -0.23 -5.21
C GLY A 63 1.18 -1.48 -6.02
N LEU A 64 -0.07 -1.91 -6.13
CA LEU A 64 -0.44 -3.08 -6.93
C LEU A 64 -0.13 -2.85 -8.41
N THR A 65 -0.53 -1.71 -8.94
CA THR A 65 -0.29 -1.38 -10.34
C THR A 65 1.20 -1.39 -10.64
N ARG A 66 1.99 -0.76 -9.79
CA ARG A 66 3.44 -0.74 -9.94
C ARG A 66 4.06 -2.13 -9.89
N GLU A 67 3.62 -2.95 -8.95
CA GLU A 67 4.13 -4.31 -8.79
C GLU A 67 3.81 -5.16 -10.00
N ILE A 68 2.60 -5.04 -10.52
CA ILE A 68 2.18 -5.80 -11.69
C ILE A 68 2.93 -5.33 -12.94
N ARG A 69 3.08 -4.03 -13.13
CA ARG A 69 3.82 -3.49 -14.26
C ARG A 69 5.29 -3.88 -14.28
N ARG A 70 5.86 -4.09 -13.12
CA ARG A 70 7.24 -4.57 -13.04
C ARG A 70 7.39 -5.99 -13.56
N ARG A 71 6.35 -6.80 -13.42
CA ARG A 71 6.37 -8.21 -13.79
C ARG A 71 5.88 -8.47 -15.22
N PHE A 72 5.03 -7.61 -15.72
CA PHE A 72 4.38 -7.82 -17.01
C PHE A 72 4.48 -6.56 -17.86
N SER A 73 4.68 -6.76 -19.17
CA SER A 73 4.80 -5.64 -20.11
C SER A 73 3.46 -5.12 -20.60
N SER A 74 2.42 -5.94 -20.54
CA SER A 74 1.10 -5.54 -21.03
C SER A 74 0.01 -6.32 -20.33
N ALA A 75 -1.22 -5.83 -20.46
CA ALA A 75 -2.39 -6.52 -19.91
C ALA A 75 -2.61 -7.86 -20.60
N GLU A 76 -2.25 -7.97 -21.87
CA GLU A 76 -2.38 -9.23 -22.60
C GLU A 76 -1.57 -10.35 -21.97
N GLN A 77 -0.40 -10.06 -21.44
CA GLN A 77 0.43 -11.06 -20.79
C GLN A 77 -0.27 -11.63 -19.57
N ILE A 78 -1.01 -10.79 -18.85
CA ILE A 78 -1.74 -11.23 -17.67
C ILE A 78 -2.95 -12.06 -18.07
N GLU A 79 -3.66 -11.66 -19.11
CA GLU A 79 -4.82 -12.37 -19.61
C GLU A 79 -4.45 -13.75 -20.15
N SER A 80 -3.25 -13.90 -20.68
CA SER A 80 -2.78 -15.17 -21.23
C SER A 80 -2.21 -16.12 -20.17
N LEU A 81 -2.16 -15.71 -18.91
CA LEU A 81 -1.70 -16.59 -17.84
C LEU A 81 -2.66 -17.75 -17.65
N THR A 82 -2.09 -18.94 -17.36
CA THR A 82 -2.90 -20.08 -16.96
C THR A 82 -3.54 -19.78 -15.59
N ASP A 83 -4.60 -20.52 -15.26
CA ASP A 83 -5.23 -20.38 -13.94
C ASP A 83 -4.23 -20.58 -12.81
N LYS A 84 -3.33 -21.55 -12.98
CA LYS A 84 -2.30 -21.85 -11.99
C LYS A 84 -1.34 -20.68 -11.81
N ASP A 85 -0.89 -20.10 -12.89
CA ASP A 85 0.05 -18.99 -12.85
C ASP A 85 -0.63 -17.74 -12.32
N ARG A 86 -1.89 -17.54 -12.66
CA ARG A 86 -2.68 -16.42 -12.13
C ARG A 86 -2.83 -16.54 -10.62
N GLN A 87 -3.10 -17.75 -10.11
CA GLN A 87 -3.19 -17.97 -8.67
C GLN A 87 -1.86 -17.70 -7.96
N LYS A 88 -0.76 -18.10 -8.59
CA LYS A 88 0.57 -17.81 -8.03
C LYS A 88 0.82 -16.31 -7.92
N LEU A 89 0.43 -15.56 -8.93
CA LEU A 89 0.54 -14.11 -8.91
C LEU A 89 -0.27 -13.52 -7.77
N ILE A 90 -1.52 -13.93 -7.65
CA ILE A 90 -2.41 -13.43 -6.61
C ILE A 90 -1.85 -13.75 -5.23
N GLN A 91 -1.40 -14.98 -5.01
CA GLN A 91 -0.82 -15.37 -3.73
C GLN A 91 0.43 -14.57 -3.40
N SER A 92 1.26 -14.32 -4.39
CA SER A 92 2.46 -13.51 -4.22
C SER A 92 2.13 -12.11 -3.76
N LEU A 93 1.11 -11.50 -4.36
CA LEU A 93 0.68 -10.15 -3.99
C LEU A 93 0.02 -10.13 -2.61
N MET A 94 -0.73 -11.19 -2.27
CA MET A 94 -1.33 -11.30 -0.94
C MET A 94 -0.26 -11.42 0.14
N ARG A 95 0.84 -12.09 -0.13
CA ARG A 95 1.95 -12.15 0.83
C ARG A 95 2.56 -10.79 1.10
N LYS A 96 2.48 -9.90 0.13
CA LYS A 96 2.96 -8.52 0.30
C LYS A 96 1.96 -7.66 1.06
N GLY A 97 0.82 -8.22 1.44
CA GLY A 97 -0.16 -7.53 2.25
C GLY A 97 -1.33 -6.94 1.49
N TYR A 98 -1.40 -7.16 0.18
CA TYR A 98 -2.53 -6.67 -0.62
C TYR A 98 -3.73 -7.59 -0.48
N GLY A 99 -4.93 -7.02 -0.48
CA GLY A 99 -6.15 -7.79 -0.36
C GLY A 99 -6.56 -8.43 -1.68
N TYR A 100 -7.20 -9.59 -1.60
CA TYR A 100 -7.66 -10.31 -2.79
C TYR A 100 -8.59 -9.45 -3.65
N SER A 101 -9.52 -8.76 -3.01
CA SER A 101 -10.46 -7.90 -3.71
C SER A 101 -9.76 -6.79 -4.49
N ASP A 102 -8.78 -6.15 -3.87
CA ASP A 102 -8.01 -5.09 -4.51
C ASP A 102 -7.19 -5.63 -5.68
N ILE A 103 -6.59 -6.80 -5.51
CA ILE A 103 -5.81 -7.44 -6.55
C ILE A 103 -6.69 -7.73 -7.77
N GLN A 104 -7.86 -8.31 -7.54
CA GLN A 104 -8.79 -8.60 -8.62
C GLN A 104 -9.27 -7.34 -9.33
N HIS A 105 -9.55 -6.31 -8.56
CA HIS A 105 -9.97 -5.02 -9.10
C HIS A 105 -8.92 -4.43 -10.03
N VAL A 106 -7.67 -4.40 -9.60
CA VAL A 106 -6.58 -3.85 -10.40
C VAL A 106 -6.36 -4.68 -11.67
N ILE A 107 -6.34 -6.00 -11.54
CA ILE A 107 -6.16 -6.87 -12.71
C ILE A 107 -7.26 -6.65 -13.74
N ARG A 108 -8.49 -6.52 -13.28
CA ARG A 108 -9.65 -6.33 -14.16
C ARG A 108 -9.61 -5.00 -14.90
N HIS A 109 -9.04 -3.97 -14.28
CA HIS A 109 -9.06 -2.62 -14.80
C HIS A 109 -7.73 -2.20 -15.44
N LEU A 110 -6.80 -3.15 -15.62
CA LEU A 110 -5.53 -2.84 -16.27
C LEU A 110 -5.68 -2.39 -17.70
N ASP A 111 -6.70 -2.88 -18.40
CA ASP A 111 -6.98 -2.45 -19.77
C ASP A 111 -7.26 -0.96 -19.83
N GLU A 112 -8.04 -0.46 -18.86
CA GLU A 112 -8.35 0.96 -18.78
C GLU A 112 -7.10 1.78 -18.47
N LEU A 113 -6.26 1.27 -17.58
CA LEU A 113 -5.00 1.92 -17.24
C LEU A 113 -4.03 1.91 -18.42
N GLU A 114 -4.06 0.85 -19.19
CA GLU A 114 -3.20 0.72 -20.37
C GLU A 114 -3.59 1.74 -21.43
N GLU A 115 -4.89 1.97 -21.63
CA GLU A 115 -5.37 2.97 -22.61
C GLU A 115 -5.02 4.39 -22.21
N GLY A 116 -5.08 4.69 -20.91
CA GLY A 116 -4.82 6.03 -20.42
C GLY A 116 -3.37 6.29 -20.03
N THR A 117 -2.55 5.24 -19.99
CA THR A 117 -1.19 5.31 -19.48
C THR A 117 -0.29 4.40 -20.28
N ILE A 118 0.93 4.85 -20.52
CA ILE A 118 1.91 4.03 -21.23
C ILE A 118 2.47 2.97 -20.29
N TRP A 119 2.42 1.73 -20.75
CA TRP A 119 3.02 0.61 -20.06
C TRP A 119 4.52 0.58 -20.34
N ASN A 120 5.34 0.80 -19.33
CA ASN A 120 6.79 0.67 -19.50
C ASN A 120 7.46 0.36 -18.17
#